data_8f7a7730e753696214ded094e05630b3
#
_entry.id   8f7a7730e753696214ded094e05630b3
#
_cell.length_a   1.000
_cell.length_b   1.000
_cell.length_c   1.000
_cell.angle_alpha   90.00
_cell.angle_beta   90.00
_cell.angle_gamma   90.00
#
_symmetry.space_group_name_H-M   'P 1'
#
loop_
_entity.id
_entity.type
_entity.pdbx_description
1 polymer ?
#
loop_
_entity_poly.entity_id
_entity_poly.type
_entity_poly.pdbx_seq_one_letter_code
_entity_poly.pdbx_strand_id
1 'polypeptide(L)'
;MTWYSTHTKNYNNSIVGSKKEAINNRVVLDAKNPIPFEPNGKSNAFAFNDNDKYIPFLNGDDNFFQLLLEASILSPTNNSCINSKTDYTIGLGVRLLDKNDQESPEFIEFAKRVNKKGESFNKLLKKAILNRLTVGNHFVELAKGNIGGKKFFRIINRPFLECRLSESDDDDISNEVLISKKFKKSGIWDVKDDEVVSLPIYYGQSDFEWFDDDGIERCAIHIKNEAAGYEHYGLPETISCLPQQILEYKGARYNIDNFENNMVVGGVLFINGDLTDAESREIGKDLIYSHTGDGKTGRWTVLKGKNIDASKCGIQSFDTNKEGSFLQLDKNAENKIIDANNWDSALYGQHESKGLGNGGFSYISAVYEIKKETVIKPLQRHIKEDFITPLFYLYDEHMGTKFSEGNLEFIELKPANGSSNIDVNKVTKVSEARKKLGYEALDESDDRNDKFVSEIGIKNESKKSDNDV
;
A
#
# COMPACT_ATOMS: atom_id res chain seq x y z
N MET A 1 5.82 13.16 18.48
CA MET A 1 5.81 12.79 19.92
C MET A 1 4.44 12.86 20.58
N THR A 2 3.48 13.60 20.09
CA THR A 2 2.10 13.68 20.66
C THR A 2 1.18 12.50 20.31
N TRP A 3 1.55 11.67 19.36
CA TRP A 3 0.73 10.51 18.92
C TRP A 3 0.84 9.31 19.88
N TYR A 4 2.01 9.13 20.50
CA TYR A 4 2.28 8.03 21.44
C TYR A 4 1.58 8.18 22.80
N SER A 5 1.47 9.41 23.33
CA SER A 5 0.94 9.62 24.70
C SER A 5 -0.57 9.46 24.84
N THR A 6 -1.33 9.53 23.75
CA THR A 6 -2.79 9.38 23.76
C THR A 6 -3.25 7.92 23.66
N HIS A 7 -2.40 7.00 23.19
CA HIS A 7 -2.76 5.59 23.03
C HIS A 7 -2.60 4.78 24.32
N THR A 8 -1.62 5.11 25.16
CA THR A 8 -1.35 4.41 26.42
C THR A 8 -2.36 4.70 27.53
N LYS A 9 -2.97 5.89 27.54
CA LYS A 9 -3.96 6.24 28.58
C LYS A 9 -5.30 5.49 28.46
N ASN A 10 -5.68 5.03 27.27
CA ASN A 10 -6.97 4.37 27.07
C ASN A 10 -6.91 2.84 27.27
N TYR A 11 -5.71 2.25 27.27
CA TYR A 11 -5.57 0.80 27.49
C TYR A 11 -5.78 0.39 28.97
N ASN A 12 -5.43 1.29 29.90
CA ASN A 12 -5.56 1.04 31.35
C ASN A 12 -6.99 1.21 31.87
N ASN A 13 -7.89 1.84 31.10
CA ASN A 13 -9.28 2.05 31.52
C ASN A 13 -10.25 0.92 31.09
N SER A 14 -9.83 -0.02 30.26
CA SER A 14 -10.67 -1.14 29.80
C SER A 14 -10.67 -2.35 30.73
N ILE A 15 -9.86 -2.35 31.80
CA ILE A 15 -9.73 -3.49 32.74
C ILE A 15 -10.57 -3.31 33.98
N VAL A 16 -11.11 -2.12 34.26
CA VAL A 16 -11.91 -1.88 35.47
C VAL A 16 -13.27 -1.27 35.12
N GLY A 17 -14.31 -2.10 35.16
CA GLY A 17 -15.69 -1.73 35.52
C GLY A 17 -16.53 -0.97 34.52
N SER A 18 -17.41 -1.71 33.87
CA SER A 18 -18.72 -1.32 33.33
C SER A 18 -19.18 0.12 33.58
N LYS A 19 -19.14 0.96 32.58
CA LYS A 19 -20.17 1.96 32.26
C LYS A 19 -20.14 2.22 30.75
N LYS A 20 -21.31 2.12 30.13
CA LYS A 20 -21.57 2.50 28.76
C LYS A 20 -21.30 4.02 28.61
N GLU A 21 -20.12 4.40 28.21
CA GLU A 21 -19.85 5.70 27.65
C GLU A 21 -19.46 5.51 26.19
N ALA A 22 -20.05 6.33 25.35
CA ALA A 22 -19.91 6.34 23.91
C ALA A 22 -18.44 6.16 23.52
N ILE A 23 -18.17 5.06 22.84
CA ILE A 23 -16.86 4.76 22.25
C ILE A 23 -16.68 5.77 21.13
N ASN A 24 -15.92 6.82 21.42
CA ASN A 24 -15.45 7.74 20.40
C ASN A 24 -14.67 6.96 19.34
N ASN A 25 -15.24 6.85 18.16
CA ASN A 25 -14.73 6.50 16.84
C ASN A 25 -13.21 6.29 16.73
N ARG A 26 -12.72 5.23 17.31
CA ARG A 26 -11.43 4.63 16.99
C ARG A 26 -11.72 3.24 16.49
N VAL A 27 -11.43 2.99 15.23
CA VAL A 27 -11.24 1.63 14.77
C VAL A 27 -10.02 1.12 15.51
N VAL A 28 -10.23 0.63 16.70
CA VAL A 28 -9.26 -0.25 17.33
C VAL A 28 -9.36 -1.52 16.52
N LEU A 29 -8.26 -2.01 15.99
CA LEU A 29 -8.15 -3.36 15.43
C LEU A 29 -8.46 -4.34 16.57
N ASP A 30 -9.73 -4.44 16.94
CA ASP A 30 -10.17 -5.29 18.03
C ASP A 30 -10.19 -6.73 17.54
N ALA A 31 -9.57 -7.61 18.33
CA ALA A 31 -9.52 -9.03 18.05
C ALA A 31 -10.91 -9.71 18.01
N LYS A 32 -11.97 -9.01 18.42
CA LYS A 32 -13.29 -9.61 18.53
C LYS A 32 -14.08 -9.64 17.23
N ASN A 33 -13.86 -8.70 16.28
CA ASN A 33 -14.47 -8.70 14.94
C ASN A 33 -13.65 -7.88 13.95
N PRO A 34 -12.46 -8.34 13.51
CA PRO A 34 -11.63 -7.57 12.57
C PRO A 34 -12.04 -7.77 11.11
N ILE A 35 -12.98 -8.67 10.81
CA ILE A 35 -13.27 -9.05 9.42
C ILE A 35 -14.77 -9.11 9.21
N PRO A 36 -15.33 -8.37 8.24
CA PRO A 36 -16.76 -8.43 7.91
C PRO A 36 -17.21 -9.78 7.33
N PHE A 37 -16.31 -10.73 7.15
CA PHE A 37 -16.55 -12.03 6.51
C PHE A 37 -16.46 -13.23 7.47
N GLU A 38 -16.94 -13.12 8.71
CA GLU A 38 -16.99 -14.28 9.56
C GLU A 38 -18.02 -15.30 9.03
N PRO A 39 -17.67 -16.61 8.92
CA PRO A 39 -18.55 -17.64 8.35
C PRO A 39 -19.85 -17.88 9.12
N ASN A 40 -20.00 -17.31 10.30
CA ASN A 40 -21.15 -17.55 11.20
C ASN A 40 -22.35 -16.64 10.95
N GLY A 41 -22.46 -15.99 9.80
CA GLY A 41 -23.71 -15.39 9.33
C GLY A 41 -24.20 -14.15 10.07
N LYS A 42 -23.35 -13.51 10.88
CA LYS A 42 -23.64 -12.23 11.55
C LYS A 42 -22.92 -11.05 10.92
N SER A 43 -22.35 -11.21 9.73
CA SER A 43 -21.79 -10.07 9.01
C SER A 43 -22.94 -9.26 8.43
N ASN A 44 -23.19 -8.09 8.98
CA ASN A 44 -24.06 -7.09 8.35
C ASN A 44 -23.37 -6.44 7.14
N ALA A 45 -22.45 -7.15 6.48
CA ALA A 45 -21.70 -6.65 5.32
C ALA A 45 -22.60 -6.23 4.15
N PHE A 46 -23.87 -6.68 4.17
CA PHE A 46 -24.86 -6.41 3.11
C PHE A 46 -26.18 -5.86 3.67
N ALA A 47 -26.26 -5.52 4.95
CA ALA A 47 -27.48 -4.95 5.52
C ALA A 47 -27.49 -3.45 5.25
N PHE A 48 -28.20 -3.04 4.20
CA PHE A 48 -28.62 -1.66 4.00
C PHE A 48 -29.86 -1.42 4.89
N ASN A 49 -29.87 -0.27 5.57
CA ASN A 49 -31.11 0.24 6.17
C ASN A 49 -31.82 1.06 5.10
N ASP A 50 -33.12 0.86 4.91
CA ASP A 50 -33.97 1.59 3.94
C ASP A 50 -34.03 3.12 4.14
N ASN A 51 -33.29 3.66 5.08
CA ASN A 51 -33.19 5.09 5.40
C ASN A 51 -31.78 5.66 5.21
N ASP A 52 -30.83 4.91 4.66
CA ASP A 52 -29.47 5.39 4.47
C ASP A 52 -29.40 6.20 3.17
N LYS A 53 -29.00 7.47 3.25
CA LYS A 53 -28.85 8.36 2.09
C LYS A 53 -27.68 7.97 1.18
N TYR A 54 -26.91 6.98 1.53
CA TYR A 54 -25.76 6.52 0.79
C TYR A 54 -25.40 5.06 1.13
N ILE A 55 -24.64 4.43 0.26
CA ILE A 55 -24.19 3.06 0.42
C ILE A 55 -22.96 3.04 1.33
N PRO A 56 -23.01 2.41 2.53
CA PRO A 56 -21.85 2.27 3.38
C PRO A 56 -20.88 1.23 2.79
N PHE A 57 -19.57 1.39 3.09
CA PHE A 57 -18.57 0.43 2.60
C PHE A 57 -18.46 -0.77 3.53
N LEU A 58 -19.12 -1.86 3.17
CA LEU A 58 -19.00 -3.24 3.67
C LEU A 58 -19.36 -3.51 5.14
N ASN A 59 -19.52 -2.53 6.01
CA ASN A 59 -19.96 -2.77 7.38
C ASN A 59 -20.93 -1.69 7.84
N GLY A 60 -21.83 -2.07 8.77
CA GLY A 60 -22.83 -1.16 9.30
C GLY A 60 -22.28 0.07 10.01
N ASP A 61 -21.02 0.05 10.40
CA ASP A 61 -20.32 1.19 11.02
C ASP A 61 -19.60 2.08 10.01
N ASP A 62 -19.61 1.74 8.72
CA ASP A 62 -18.95 2.46 7.62
C ASP A 62 -17.44 2.80 7.85
N ASN A 63 -16.77 1.96 8.65
CA ASN A 63 -15.38 2.17 9.04
C ASN A 63 -14.40 1.31 8.23
N PHE A 64 -14.89 0.56 7.26
CA PHE A 64 -14.06 -0.44 6.58
C PHE A 64 -12.92 0.19 5.74
N PHE A 65 -13.14 1.35 5.13
CA PHE A 65 -12.06 2.09 4.45
C PHE A 65 -10.92 2.45 5.41
N GLN A 66 -11.27 2.86 6.63
CA GLN A 66 -10.27 3.23 7.63
C GLN A 66 -9.52 1.98 8.13
N LEU A 67 -10.22 0.87 8.33
CA LEU A 67 -9.61 -0.41 8.72
C LEU A 67 -8.56 -0.87 7.68
N LEU A 68 -8.92 -0.85 6.39
CA LEU A 68 -8.00 -1.23 5.31
C LEU A 68 -6.78 -0.32 5.25
N LEU A 69 -6.98 0.99 5.40
CA LEU A 69 -5.90 1.98 5.41
C LEU A 69 -4.95 1.74 6.60
N GLU A 70 -5.50 1.58 7.80
CA GLU A 70 -4.70 1.34 9.01
C GLU A 70 -3.94 0.02 8.93
N ALA A 71 -4.59 -1.07 8.51
CA ALA A 71 -3.95 -2.36 8.33
C ALA A 71 -2.79 -2.27 7.31
N SER A 72 -3.01 -1.58 6.18
CA SER A 72 -1.98 -1.41 5.15
C SER A 72 -0.80 -0.57 5.64
N ILE A 73 -1.03 0.50 6.41
CA ILE A 73 0.04 1.36 6.94
C ILE A 73 0.83 0.66 8.04
N LEU A 74 0.14 -0.11 8.89
CA LEU A 74 0.73 -0.76 10.07
C LEU A 74 1.40 -2.10 9.75
N SER A 75 1.16 -2.68 8.57
CA SER A 75 1.87 -3.87 8.08
C SER A 75 3.06 -3.45 7.23
N PRO A 76 4.31 -3.61 7.70
CA PRO A 76 5.51 -3.25 6.95
C PRO A 76 5.61 -3.99 5.62
N THR A 77 5.29 -5.28 5.60
CA THR A 77 5.34 -6.12 4.41
C THR A 77 4.32 -5.67 3.37
N ASN A 78 3.06 -5.46 3.76
CA ASN A 78 2.03 -5.02 2.83
C ASN A 78 2.31 -3.61 2.29
N ASN A 79 2.76 -2.70 3.15
CA ASN A 79 3.13 -1.35 2.76
C ASN A 79 4.26 -1.35 1.72
N SER A 80 5.30 -2.18 1.94
CA SER A 80 6.42 -2.32 1.00
C SER A 80 5.98 -2.89 -0.34
N CYS A 81 5.14 -3.93 -0.35
CA CYS A 81 4.58 -4.49 -1.58
C CYS A 81 3.76 -3.47 -2.37
N ILE A 82 2.82 -2.76 -1.72
CA ILE A 82 1.95 -1.78 -2.36
C ILE A 82 2.77 -0.61 -2.93
N ASN A 83 3.72 -0.06 -2.17
CA ASN A 83 4.56 1.04 -2.65
C ASN A 83 5.43 0.61 -3.83
N SER A 84 6.08 -0.54 -3.75
CA SER A 84 6.89 -1.09 -4.83
C SER A 84 6.05 -1.35 -6.09
N LYS A 85 4.88 -2.01 -5.98
CA LYS A 85 3.94 -2.19 -7.10
C LYS A 85 3.53 -0.85 -7.71
N THR A 86 3.24 0.16 -6.89
CA THR A 86 2.88 1.50 -7.34
C THR A 86 4.02 2.13 -8.13
N ASP A 87 5.26 2.06 -7.64
CA ASP A 87 6.42 2.66 -8.28
C ASP A 87 6.76 1.98 -9.61
N TYR A 88 6.70 0.67 -9.69
CA TYR A 88 6.90 -0.04 -10.95
C TYR A 88 5.74 0.15 -11.94
N THR A 89 4.50 0.31 -11.46
CA THR A 89 3.33 0.53 -12.32
C THR A 89 3.36 1.91 -12.97
N ILE A 90 3.65 2.98 -12.21
CA ILE A 90 3.79 4.33 -12.77
C ILE A 90 5.10 4.49 -13.56
N GLY A 91 6.11 3.73 -13.20
CA GLY A 91 7.43 3.79 -13.81
C GLY A 91 8.07 5.17 -13.69
N LEU A 92 8.71 5.61 -14.76
CA LEU A 92 9.28 6.96 -14.84
C LEU A 92 8.24 8.02 -15.23
N GLY A 93 6.98 7.62 -15.36
CA GLY A 93 5.86 8.47 -15.73
C GLY A 93 5.20 8.02 -17.03
N VAL A 94 4.33 8.88 -17.55
CA VAL A 94 3.60 8.61 -18.80
C VAL A 94 3.96 9.62 -19.88
N ARG A 95 3.88 9.17 -21.12
CA ARG A 95 3.99 10.00 -22.32
C ARG A 95 2.82 9.72 -23.25
N LEU A 96 2.41 10.70 -24.01
CA LEU A 96 1.39 10.58 -25.04
C LEU A 96 2.04 10.75 -26.40
N LEU A 97 1.93 9.71 -27.22
CA LEU A 97 2.43 9.71 -28.59
C LEU A 97 1.29 10.03 -29.56
N ASP A 98 1.58 10.87 -30.54
CA ASP A 98 0.69 11.15 -31.65
C ASP A 98 0.69 10.00 -32.69
N LYS A 99 -0.05 10.17 -33.78
CA LYS A 99 -0.11 9.17 -34.89
C LYS A 99 1.22 8.96 -35.61
N ASN A 100 2.22 9.81 -35.37
CA ASN A 100 3.57 9.75 -35.96
C ASN A 100 4.60 9.27 -34.93
N ASP A 101 4.18 8.69 -33.80
CA ASP A 101 5.04 8.27 -32.69
C ASP A 101 5.86 9.41 -32.05
N GLN A 102 5.39 10.66 -32.18
CA GLN A 102 6.03 11.82 -31.54
C GLN A 102 5.31 12.21 -30.26
N GLU A 103 6.06 12.64 -29.25
CA GLU A 103 5.46 13.13 -28.01
C GLU A 103 4.65 14.39 -28.25
N SER A 104 3.40 14.40 -27.75
CA SER A 104 2.50 15.56 -27.84
C SER A 104 3.00 16.72 -26.97
N PRO A 105 3.39 17.88 -27.54
CA PRO A 105 3.79 19.04 -26.75
C PRO A 105 2.67 19.58 -25.86
N GLU A 106 1.42 19.47 -26.31
CA GLU A 106 0.24 19.88 -25.54
C GLU A 106 0.05 19.02 -24.31
N PHE A 107 0.28 17.70 -24.45
CA PHE A 107 0.22 16.78 -23.33
C PHE A 107 1.35 17.04 -22.32
N ILE A 108 2.56 17.32 -22.78
CA ILE A 108 3.68 17.67 -21.89
C ILE A 108 3.32 18.88 -21.02
N GLU A 109 2.70 19.91 -21.59
CA GLU A 109 2.29 21.08 -20.83
C GLU A 109 1.14 20.79 -19.87
N PHE A 110 0.14 20.03 -20.30
CA PHE A 110 -0.94 19.55 -19.43
C PHE A 110 -0.42 18.74 -18.25
N ALA A 111 0.50 17.79 -18.51
CA ALA A 111 1.00 16.86 -17.51
C ALA A 111 1.82 17.54 -16.40
N LYS A 112 2.37 18.74 -16.62
CA LYS A 112 3.11 19.50 -15.60
C LYS A 112 2.23 19.94 -14.45
N ARG A 113 0.97 20.34 -14.74
CA ARG A 113 0.08 20.91 -13.73
C ARG A 113 -1.39 20.66 -14.05
N VAL A 114 -2.00 19.73 -13.32
CA VAL A 114 -3.39 19.32 -13.54
C VAL A 114 -4.42 19.97 -12.59
N ASN A 115 -3.97 20.68 -11.55
CA ASN A 115 -4.85 21.31 -10.56
C ASN A 115 -4.24 22.57 -9.93
N LYS A 116 -5.03 23.24 -9.07
CA LYS A 116 -4.61 24.46 -8.35
C LYS A 116 -3.43 24.22 -7.38
N LYS A 117 -3.24 23.00 -6.91
CA LYS A 117 -2.13 22.64 -6.00
C LYS A 117 -0.80 22.49 -6.75
N GLY A 118 -0.79 22.58 -8.08
CA GLY A 118 0.41 22.40 -8.89
C GLY A 118 0.86 20.94 -8.99
N GLU A 119 -0.04 19.99 -8.81
CA GLU A 119 0.30 18.57 -8.94
C GLU A 119 0.45 18.21 -10.42
N SER A 120 1.47 17.37 -10.71
CA SER A 120 1.66 16.79 -12.04
C SER A 120 0.70 15.63 -12.27
N PHE A 121 0.45 15.29 -13.54
CA PHE A 121 -0.36 14.15 -13.93
C PHE A 121 0.21 12.83 -13.38
N ASN A 122 1.52 12.64 -13.45
CA ASN A 122 2.20 11.47 -12.87
C ASN A 122 1.95 11.32 -11.37
N LYS A 123 1.98 12.43 -10.61
CA LYS A 123 1.69 12.41 -9.17
C LYS A 123 0.23 12.04 -8.89
N LEU A 124 -0.67 12.49 -9.75
CA LEU A 124 -2.09 12.17 -9.66
C LEU A 124 -2.32 10.67 -9.95
N LEU A 125 -1.73 10.12 -11.01
CA LEU A 125 -1.79 8.70 -11.34
C LEU A 125 -1.18 7.83 -10.24
N LYS A 126 -0.03 8.22 -9.68
CA LYS A 126 0.58 7.51 -8.56
C LYS A 126 -0.37 7.37 -7.38
N LYS A 127 -1.11 8.44 -7.04
CA LYS A 127 -2.13 8.41 -5.97
C LYS A 127 -3.30 7.49 -6.32
N ALA A 128 -3.75 7.49 -7.57
CA ALA A 128 -4.84 6.64 -8.03
C ALA A 128 -4.46 5.15 -7.90
N ILE A 129 -3.27 4.78 -8.37
CA ILE A 129 -2.74 3.42 -8.25
C ILE A 129 -2.60 3.02 -6.78
N LEU A 130 -2.01 3.89 -5.96
CA LEU A 130 -1.81 3.64 -4.53
C LEU A 130 -3.12 3.38 -3.80
N ASN A 131 -4.14 4.23 -3.99
CA ASN A 131 -5.44 4.08 -3.35
C ASN A 131 -6.17 2.82 -3.83
N ARG A 132 -6.10 2.53 -5.14
CA ARG A 132 -6.67 1.30 -5.70
C ARG A 132 -6.06 0.05 -5.08
N LEU A 133 -4.74 0.00 -4.89
CA LEU A 133 -4.05 -1.12 -4.26
C LEU A 133 -4.33 -1.21 -2.75
N THR A 134 -4.51 -0.07 -2.07
CA THR A 134 -4.70 -0.03 -0.61
C THR A 134 -6.14 -0.37 -0.19
N VAL A 135 -7.14 0.21 -0.86
CA VAL A 135 -8.56 0.11 -0.47
C VAL A 135 -9.47 -0.37 -1.60
N GLY A 136 -8.93 -0.66 -2.77
CA GLY A 136 -9.71 -1.10 -3.92
C GLY A 136 -10.50 0.00 -4.62
N ASN A 137 -10.43 1.26 -4.16
CA ASN A 137 -11.24 2.37 -4.67
C ASN A 137 -10.43 3.66 -4.77
N HIS A 138 -10.76 4.48 -5.77
CA HIS A 138 -10.23 5.83 -5.88
C HIS A 138 -11.25 6.75 -6.52
N PHE A 139 -11.38 7.97 -6.01
CA PHE A 139 -12.33 8.97 -6.47
C PHE A 139 -11.58 10.19 -7.01
N VAL A 140 -11.95 10.61 -8.21
CA VAL A 140 -11.39 11.79 -8.87
C VAL A 140 -12.51 12.75 -9.21
N GLU A 141 -12.39 13.99 -8.77
CA GLU A 141 -13.26 15.06 -9.19
C GLU A 141 -12.67 15.78 -10.40
N LEU A 142 -13.49 16.00 -11.40
CA LEU A 142 -13.19 16.83 -12.54
C LEU A 142 -13.97 18.13 -12.43
N ALA A 143 -13.32 19.24 -12.76
CA ALA A 143 -13.96 20.55 -12.77
C ALA A 143 -13.54 21.34 -14.03
N LYS A 144 -14.51 21.79 -14.81
CA LYS A 144 -14.30 22.59 -16.01
C LYS A 144 -15.04 23.92 -15.93
N GLY A 145 -14.65 24.87 -16.73
CA GLY A 145 -15.34 26.16 -16.80
C GLY A 145 -14.58 27.17 -17.65
N ASN A 146 -15.12 28.40 -17.66
CA ASN A 146 -14.51 29.53 -18.37
C ASN A 146 -14.47 30.75 -17.44
N ILE A 147 -13.28 31.23 -17.13
CA ILE A 147 -13.10 32.42 -16.29
C ILE A 147 -12.38 33.48 -17.11
N GLY A 148 -13.04 34.60 -17.32
CA GLY A 148 -12.47 35.72 -18.08
C GLY A 148 -12.10 35.38 -19.52
N GLY A 149 -12.85 34.50 -20.18
CA GLY A 149 -12.63 34.07 -21.56
C GLY A 149 -11.57 32.93 -21.67
N LYS A 150 -10.98 32.48 -20.57
CA LYS A 150 -10.04 31.37 -20.57
C LYS A 150 -10.69 30.09 -20.05
N LYS A 151 -10.74 29.07 -20.88
CA LYS A 151 -11.16 27.73 -20.49
C LYS A 151 -10.16 27.13 -19.49
N PHE A 152 -10.67 26.41 -18.52
CA PHE A 152 -9.85 25.62 -17.61
C PHE A 152 -10.45 24.23 -17.41
N PHE A 153 -9.58 23.28 -17.13
CA PHE A 153 -9.94 21.92 -16.70
C PHE A 153 -9.05 21.54 -15.53
N ARG A 154 -9.62 20.96 -14.48
CA ARG A 154 -8.91 20.59 -13.25
C ARG A 154 -9.23 19.16 -12.86
N ILE A 155 -8.22 18.45 -12.38
CA ILE A 155 -8.33 17.07 -11.92
C ILE A 155 -7.93 17.05 -10.45
N ILE A 156 -8.82 16.60 -9.58
CA ILE A 156 -8.65 16.66 -8.13
C ILE A 156 -8.84 15.28 -7.54
N ASN A 157 -7.77 14.70 -7.00
CA ASN A 157 -7.91 13.47 -6.21
C ASN A 157 -8.70 13.75 -4.94
N ARG A 158 -9.82 13.07 -4.75
CA ARG A 158 -10.61 13.12 -3.52
C ARG A 158 -10.15 12.03 -2.55
N PRO A 159 -9.96 12.35 -1.26
CA PRO A 159 -9.68 11.33 -0.26
C PRO A 159 -10.85 10.34 -0.17
N PHE A 160 -10.60 9.06 -0.37
CA PHE A 160 -11.66 8.03 -0.33
C PHE A 160 -12.41 7.99 1.01
N LEU A 161 -11.78 8.37 2.12
CA LEU A 161 -12.44 8.50 3.43
C LEU A 161 -13.51 9.62 3.46
N GLU A 162 -13.46 10.57 2.52
CA GLU A 162 -14.44 11.66 2.39
C GLU A 162 -15.52 11.36 1.36
N CYS A 163 -15.45 10.22 0.67
CA CYS A 163 -16.33 9.86 -0.44
C CYS A 163 -17.23 8.69 -0.09
N ARG A 164 -18.50 8.77 -0.45
CA ARG A 164 -19.47 7.67 -0.42
C ARG A 164 -20.28 7.68 -1.70
N LEU A 165 -20.81 6.52 -2.09
CA LEU A 165 -21.72 6.42 -3.23
C LEU A 165 -23.14 6.71 -2.78
N SER A 166 -23.93 7.38 -3.62
CA SER A 166 -25.37 7.56 -3.41
C SER A 166 -26.07 6.19 -3.38
N GLU A 167 -27.32 6.18 -2.94
CA GLU A 167 -28.20 5.03 -3.20
C GLU A 167 -28.20 4.68 -4.69
N SER A 168 -28.37 3.40 -4.99
CA SER A 168 -28.49 2.91 -6.36
C SER A 168 -29.89 3.21 -6.93
N ASP A 169 -29.93 3.35 -8.24
CA ASP A 169 -31.20 3.41 -8.99
C ASP A 169 -31.83 2.03 -9.19
N ASP A 170 -32.88 1.95 -9.99
CA ASP A 170 -33.59 0.70 -10.31
C ASP A 170 -32.72 -0.33 -11.07
N ASP A 171 -31.59 0.11 -11.63
CA ASP A 171 -30.62 -0.73 -12.35
C ASP A 171 -29.40 -1.10 -11.47
N ASP A 172 -29.47 -0.87 -10.15
CA ASP A 172 -28.39 -1.07 -9.18
C ASP A 172 -27.14 -0.21 -9.44
N ILE A 173 -27.28 0.92 -10.12
CA ILE A 173 -26.20 1.84 -10.42
C ILE A 173 -26.22 3.04 -9.44
N SER A 174 -25.10 3.30 -8.78
CA SER A 174 -24.93 4.56 -8.02
C SER A 174 -24.51 5.66 -8.97
N ASN A 175 -25.36 6.68 -9.11
CA ASN A 175 -25.15 7.75 -10.07
C ASN A 175 -24.32 8.93 -9.54
N GLU A 176 -24.11 9.00 -8.22
CA GLU A 176 -23.44 10.15 -7.60
C GLU A 176 -22.41 9.73 -6.55
N VAL A 177 -21.36 10.56 -6.43
CA VAL A 177 -20.43 10.52 -5.30
C VAL A 177 -20.75 11.64 -4.33
N LEU A 178 -21.06 11.26 -3.12
CA LEU A 178 -21.27 12.17 -1.99
C LEU A 178 -19.93 12.45 -1.31
N ILE A 179 -19.58 13.74 -1.17
CA ILE A 179 -18.29 14.16 -0.64
C ILE A 179 -18.51 14.99 0.62
N SER A 180 -17.99 14.51 1.76
CA SER A 180 -18.03 15.23 3.03
C SER A 180 -16.81 14.94 3.89
N LYS A 181 -16.26 15.98 4.52
CA LYS A 181 -15.19 15.83 5.51
C LYS A 181 -15.64 15.13 6.80
N LYS A 182 -16.95 15.05 7.01
CA LYS A 182 -17.53 14.44 8.20
C LYS A 182 -17.53 12.91 8.15
N PHE A 183 -17.55 12.31 6.96
CA PHE A 183 -17.40 10.86 6.80
C PHE A 183 -16.14 10.30 7.48
N LYS A 184 -15.11 11.14 7.67
CA LYS A 184 -13.88 10.78 8.40
C LYS A 184 -14.01 10.74 9.92
N LYS A 185 -15.02 11.38 10.51
CA LYS A 185 -14.99 11.73 11.95
C LYS A 185 -15.96 10.96 12.81
N SER A 186 -17.04 10.47 12.27
CA SER A 186 -18.08 9.79 13.01
C SER A 186 -18.87 8.84 12.13
N GLY A 187 -19.49 7.86 12.73
CA GLY A 187 -20.48 7.07 12.03
C GLY A 187 -21.49 8.00 11.34
N ILE A 188 -22.06 7.48 10.34
CA ILE A 188 -22.93 8.00 9.28
C ILE A 188 -24.00 8.99 9.75
N TRP A 189 -24.42 8.89 10.97
CA TRP A 189 -25.70 9.36 11.48
C TRP A 189 -25.80 10.89 11.70
N ASP A 190 -24.68 11.63 11.60
CA ASP A 190 -24.60 13.04 11.94
C ASP A 190 -24.24 13.98 10.78
N VAL A 191 -24.25 13.50 9.53
CA VAL A 191 -23.92 14.35 8.37
C VAL A 191 -25.17 15.04 7.86
N LYS A 192 -25.19 16.36 7.98
CA LYS A 192 -26.29 17.19 7.47
C LYS A 192 -26.16 17.37 5.96
N ASP A 193 -27.29 17.54 5.27
CA ASP A 193 -27.34 17.68 3.81
C ASP A 193 -26.55 18.88 3.30
N ASP A 194 -26.52 19.98 4.04
CA ASP A 194 -25.75 21.20 3.73
C ASP A 194 -24.22 21.02 3.83
N GLU A 195 -23.74 19.88 4.35
CA GLU A 195 -22.34 19.56 4.52
C GLU A 195 -21.84 18.50 3.51
N VAL A 196 -22.71 18.05 2.61
CA VAL A 196 -22.43 17.07 1.57
C VAL A 196 -22.48 17.74 0.21
N VAL A 197 -21.46 17.52 -0.59
CA VAL A 197 -21.43 17.86 -2.02
C VAL A 197 -21.70 16.59 -2.80
N SER A 198 -22.79 16.57 -3.59
CA SER A 198 -23.06 15.48 -4.53
C SER A 198 -22.49 15.81 -5.89
N LEU A 199 -21.81 14.87 -6.52
CA LEU A 199 -21.26 15.00 -7.87
C LEU A 199 -21.67 13.79 -8.71
N PRO A 200 -22.23 14.00 -9.93
CA PRO A 200 -22.56 12.89 -10.82
C PRO A 200 -21.32 12.12 -11.24
N ILE A 201 -21.46 10.80 -11.36
CA ILE A 201 -20.38 9.92 -11.80
C ILE A 201 -20.43 9.75 -13.32
N TYR A 202 -19.29 9.98 -13.95
CA TYR A 202 -19.13 9.73 -15.38
C TYR A 202 -18.68 8.27 -15.62
N TYR A 203 -19.53 7.50 -16.28
CA TYR A 203 -19.30 6.10 -16.70
C TYR A 203 -19.05 5.96 -18.21
N GLY A 204 -18.94 7.08 -18.96
CA GLY A 204 -18.80 7.06 -20.42
C GLY A 204 -20.11 7.20 -21.18
N GLN A 205 -21.22 7.54 -20.50
CA GLN A 205 -22.52 7.78 -21.11
C GLN A 205 -22.52 9.04 -22.01
N SER A 206 -23.26 8.97 -23.12
CA SER A 206 -23.32 10.07 -24.12
C SER A 206 -24.21 11.24 -23.71
N ASP A 207 -25.16 11.00 -22.80
CA ASP A 207 -26.14 11.97 -22.29
C ASP A 207 -25.78 12.46 -20.89
N PHE A 208 -24.47 12.53 -20.58
CA PHE A 208 -23.97 12.91 -19.28
C PHE A 208 -24.18 14.38 -18.96
N GLU A 209 -24.83 14.67 -17.83
CA GLU A 209 -25.02 16.00 -17.30
C GLU A 209 -24.04 16.34 -16.18
N TRP A 210 -23.35 17.47 -16.30
CA TRP A 210 -22.45 17.97 -15.27
C TRP A 210 -23.22 18.72 -14.19
N PHE A 211 -22.77 18.63 -12.95
CA PHE A 211 -23.25 19.47 -11.87
C PHE A 211 -22.69 20.89 -12.03
N ASP A 212 -23.55 21.89 -12.23
CA ASP A 212 -23.15 23.30 -12.33
C ASP A 212 -23.16 23.96 -10.95
N ASP A 213 -22.02 24.54 -10.57
CA ASP A 213 -21.78 25.28 -9.34
C ASP A 213 -21.24 26.68 -9.71
N ASP A 214 -22.13 27.65 -9.87
CA ASP A 214 -21.80 29.02 -10.25
C ASP A 214 -20.92 29.15 -11.53
N GLY A 215 -21.25 28.41 -12.57
CA GLY A 215 -20.54 28.41 -13.85
C GLY A 215 -19.25 27.55 -13.83
N ILE A 216 -19.08 26.72 -12.81
CA ILE A 216 -18.07 25.65 -12.74
C ILE A 216 -18.80 24.32 -12.80
N GLU A 217 -18.65 23.63 -13.91
CA GLU A 217 -19.21 22.31 -14.11
C GLU A 217 -18.31 21.26 -13.47
N ARG A 218 -18.92 20.36 -12.67
CA ARG A 218 -18.19 19.36 -11.86
C ARG A 218 -18.79 17.97 -12.06
N CYS A 219 -17.94 16.95 -12.06
CA CYS A 219 -18.32 15.54 -12.03
C CYS A 219 -17.26 14.72 -11.30
N ALA A 220 -17.52 13.44 -11.15
CA ALA A 220 -16.60 12.49 -10.56
C ALA A 220 -16.31 11.28 -11.49
N ILE A 221 -15.15 10.70 -11.35
CA ILE A 221 -14.83 9.36 -11.86
C ILE A 221 -14.53 8.48 -10.65
N HIS A 222 -15.16 7.32 -10.58
CA HIS A 222 -14.92 6.30 -9.58
C HIS A 222 -14.12 5.15 -10.21
N ILE A 223 -12.91 4.93 -9.74
CA ILE A 223 -12.02 3.86 -10.16
C ILE A 223 -12.06 2.78 -9.09
N LYS A 224 -12.48 1.56 -9.43
CA LYS A 224 -12.61 0.46 -8.48
C LYS A 224 -11.96 -0.82 -8.97
N ASN A 225 -11.59 -1.71 -8.04
CA ASN A 225 -11.24 -3.09 -8.37
C ASN A 225 -12.52 -3.91 -8.47
N GLU A 226 -12.65 -4.69 -9.52
CA GLU A 226 -13.74 -5.65 -9.63
C GLU A 226 -13.61 -6.75 -8.57
N ALA A 227 -14.70 -7.03 -7.88
CA ALA A 227 -14.75 -8.08 -6.86
C ALA A 227 -16.06 -8.85 -6.97
N ALA A 228 -15.99 -10.17 -7.02
CA ALA A 228 -17.17 -11.01 -7.15
C ALA A 228 -18.18 -10.77 -6.03
N GLY A 229 -19.42 -10.44 -6.38
CA GLY A 229 -20.50 -10.15 -5.44
C GLY A 229 -20.46 -8.76 -4.79
N TYR A 230 -19.62 -7.86 -5.30
CA TYR A 230 -19.53 -6.46 -4.88
C TYR A 230 -19.64 -5.54 -6.08
N GLU A 231 -20.76 -4.86 -6.20
CA GLU A 231 -21.08 -4.07 -7.40
C GLU A 231 -20.72 -2.58 -7.20
N HIS A 232 -20.94 -2.05 -6.01
CA HIS A 232 -20.78 -0.61 -5.76
C HIS A 232 -19.32 -0.23 -5.50
N TYR A 233 -18.68 -0.87 -4.52
CA TYR A 233 -17.28 -0.62 -4.18
C TYR A 233 -16.38 -1.76 -4.61
N GLY A 234 -15.14 -1.42 -4.96
CA GLY A 234 -14.08 -2.40 -5.20
C GLY A 234 -13.41 -2.87 -3.90
N LEU A 235 -12.80 -4.05 -3.94
CA LEU A 235 -12.00 -4.59 -2.86
C LEU A 235 -10.52 -4.61 -3.23
N PRO A 236 -9.60 -4.36 -2.27
CA PRO A 236 -8.18 -4.52 -2.55
C PRO A 236 -7.83 -6.01 -2.74
N GLU A 237 -6.89 -6.32 -3.63
CA GLU A 237 -6.39 -7.69 -3.84
C GLU A 237 -5.92 -8.34 -2.54
N THR A 238 -5.42 -7.52 -1.61
CA THR A 238 -4.86 -7.91 -0.32
C THR A 238 -5.90 -8.19 0.77
N ILE A 239 -7.20 -8.16 0.44
CA ILE A 239 -8.26 -8.40 1.41
C ILE A 239 -8.14 -9.78 2.09
N SER A 240 -7.70 -10.81 1.35
CA SER A 240 -7.52 -12.17 1.84
C SER A 240 -6.43 -12.30 2.91
N CYS A 241 -5.46 -11.39 2.95
CA CYS A 241 -4.38 -11.37 3.94
C CYS A 241 -4.56 -10.30 5.03
N LEU A 242 -5.75 -9.69 5.14
CA LEU A 242 -6.04 -8.73 6.20
C LEU A 242 -5.74 -9.27 7.62
N PRO A 243 -6.07 -10.54 7.96
CA PRO A 243 -5.68 -11.11 9.25
C PRO A 243 -4.17 -11.15 9.47
N GLN A 244 -3.38 -11.42 8.44
CA GLN A 244 -1.92 -11.48 8.52
C GLN A 244 -1.31 -10.08 8.69
N GLN A 245 -1.87 -9.06 8.04
CA GLN A 245 -1.46 -7.65 8.24
C GLN A 245 -1.71 -7.23 9.70
N ILE A 246 -2.88 -7.57 10.25
CA ILE A 246 -3.20 -7.32 11.66
C ILE A 246 -2.26 -8.09 12.59
N LEU A 247 -1.90 -9.32 12.22
CA LEU A 247 -1.01 -10.17 13.01
C LEU A 247 0.41 -9.59 13.09
N GLU A 248 0.97 -9.09 11.97
CA GLU A 248 2.25 -8.36 11.96
C GLU A 248 2.25 -7.20 12.96
N TYR A 249 1.21 -6.35 12.90
CA TYR A 249 1.08 -5.23 13.83
C TYR A 249 0.98 -5.69 15.29
N LYS A 250 0.12 -6.69 15.56
CA LYS A 250 -0.08 -7.21 16.93
C LYS A 250 1.16 -7.93 17.46
N GLY A 251 1.89 -8.64 16.60
CA GLY A 251 3.18 -9.27 16.96
C GLY A 251 4.22 -8.23 17.38
N ALA A 252 4.38 -7.19 16.56
CA ALA A 252 5.28 -6.08 16.91
C ALA A 252 4.84 -5.37 18.21
N ARG A 253 3.55 -5.14 18.39
CA ARG A 253 3.01 -4.53 19.60
C ARG A 253 3.23 -5.40 20.83
N TYR A 254 3.00 -6.71 20.71
CA TYR A 254 3.26 -7.66 21.79
C TYR A 254 4.75 -7.63 22.22
N ASN A 255 5.66 -7.59 21.25
CA ASN A 255 7.09 -7.49 21.55
C ASN A 255 7.43 -6.18 22.26
N ILE A 256 6.87 -5.04 21.80
CA ILE A 256 7.04 -3.73 22.46
C ILE A 256 6.49 -3.79 23.90
N ASP A 257 5.29 -4.31 24.08
CA ASP A 257 4.67 -4.43 25.40
C ASP A 257 5.49 -5.35 26.32
N ASN A 258 6.10 -6.42 25.78
CA ASN A 258 7.02 -7.27 26.53
C ASN A 258 8.29 -6.52 26.94
N PHE A 259 8.86 -5.68 26.05
CA PHE A 259 10.01 -4.85 26.38
C PHE A 259 9.67 -3.76 27.40
N GLU A 260 8.52 -3.09 27.25
CA GLU A 260 8.08 -2.03 28.15
C GLU A 260 7.68 -2.57 29.53
N ASN A 261 6.97 -3.69 29.58
CA ASN A 261 6.47 -4.27 30.82
C ASN A 261 7.46 -5.23 31.46
N ASN A 262 8.46 -5.67 30.70
CA ASN A 262 9.60 -6.48 31.16
C ASN A 262 9.23 -7.53 32.21
N MET A 263 8.20 -8.33 31.98
CA MET A 263 7.84 -9.45 32.82
C MET A 263 8.76 -10.67 32.64
N VAL A 264 10.02 -10.44 32.28
CA VAL A 264 11.04 -11.47 32.48
C VAL A 264 11.41 -11.44 33.94
N VAL A 265 10.57 -12.07 34.76
CA VAL A 265 10.90 -12.32 36.14
C VAL A 265 12.09 -13.27 36.11
N GLY A 266 13.28 -12.78 36.46
CA GLY A 266 14.50 -13.58 36.50
C GLY A 266 14.36 -14.78 37.46
N GLY A 267 13.46 -14.66 38.42
CA GLY A 267 13.05 -15.71 39.35
C GLY A 267 12.25 -15.15 40.52
N VAL A 268 11.56 -16.01 41.21
CA VAL A 268 10.84 -15.70 42.46
C VAL A 268 11.52 -16.38 43.63
N LEU A 269 11.91 -15.59 44.62
CA LEU A 269 12.41 -16.08 45.88
C LEU A 269 11.26 -16.14 46.90
N PHE A 270 10.88 -17.34 47.27
CA PHE A 270 9.85 -17.57 48.31
C PHE A 270 10.52 -17.55 49.69
N ILE A 271 10.00 -16.71 50.59
CA ILE A 271 10.44 -16.65 52.00
C ILE A 271 9.23 -16.92 52.91
N ASN A 272 9.40 -17.81 53.89
CA ASN A 272 8.37 -18.07 54.87
C ASN A 272 8.29 -16.95 55.91
N GLY A 273 7.09 -16.39 56.13
CA GLY A 273 6.85 -15.33 57.09
C GLY A 273 5.35 -14.97 57.19
N ASP A 274 4.94 -14.40 58.30
CA ASP A 274 3.54 -13.91 58.48
C ASP A 274 3.34 -12.62 57.70
N LEU A 275 2.35 -12.59 56.82
CA LEU A 275 1.93 -11.43 56.05
C LEU A 275 0.50 -11.06 56.39
N THR A 276 0.26 -9.82 56.67
CA THR A 276 -1.07 -9.23 56.71
C THR A 276 -1.61 -8.97 55.31
N ASP A 277 -2.95 -8.84 55.17
CA ASP A 277 -3.56 -8.51 53.85
C ASP A 277 -3.07 -7.16 53.29
N ALA A 278 -2.70 -6.24 54.16
CA ALA A 278 -2.15 -4.92 53.78
C ALA A 278 -0.75 -5.07 53.17
N GLU A 279 0.13 -5.84 53.82
CA GLU A 279 1.49 -6.13 53.36
C GLU A 279 1.47 -6.94 52.05
N SER A 280 0.54 -7.88 51.89
CA SER A 280 0.38 -8.65 50.66
C SER A 280 -0.01 -7.78 49.48
N ARG A 281 -0.87 -6.76 49.67
CA ARG A 281 -1.23 -5.79 48.66
C ARG A 281 -0.07 -4.84 48.31
N GLU A 282 0.73 -4.45 49.28
CA GLU A 282 1.90 -3.59 49.10
C GLU A 282 2.98 -4.31 48.33
N ILE A 283 3.28 -5.57 48.65
CA ILE A 283 4.17 -6.44 47.90
C ILE A 283 3.71 -6.60 46.45
N GLY A 284 2.40 -6.78 46.21
CA GLY A 284 1.84 -6.86 44.85
C GLY A 284 2.06 -5.59 44.06
N LYS A 285 1.93 -4.40 44.67
CA LYS A 285 2.20 -3.11 44.03
C LYS A 285 3.70 -2.92 43.75
N ASP A 286 4.53 -3.26 44.71
CA ASP A 286 5.98 -3.18 44.58
C ASP A 286 6.53 -4.14 43.50
N LEU A 287 5.91 -5.30 43.39
CA LEU A 287 6.21 -6.28 42.34
C LEU A 287 5.94 -5.71 40.95
N ILE A 288 4.78 -5.13 40.75
CA ILE A 288 4.42 -4.46 39.49
C ILE A 288 5.37 -3.29 39.24
N TYR A 289 5.58 -2.41 40.20
CA TYR A 289 6.41 -1.23 40.06
C TYR A 289 7.89 -1.56 39.81
N SER A 290 8.41 -2.63 40.43
CA SER A 290 9.83 -3.03 40.29
C SER A 290 10.13 -3.80 39.03
N HIS A 291 9.11 -4.39 38.35
CA HIS A 291 9.29 -5.27 37.21
C HIS A 291 8.68 -4.72 35.89
N THR A 292 8.00 -3.56 35.94
CA THR A 292 7.47 -2.90 34.76
C THR A 292 8.21 -1.62 34.45
N GLY A 293 8.54 -1.38 33.18
CA GLY A 293 9.20 -0.18 32.67
C GLY A 293 10.65 -0.40 32.22
N ASP A 294 11.17 0.59 31.51
CA ASP A 294 12.51 0.60 30.92
C ASP A 294 13.62 0.34 31.94
N GLY A 295 14.52 -0.57 31.61
CA GLY A 295 15.71 -0.88 32.43
C GLY A 295 15.46 -1.78 33.64
N LYS A 296 14.28 -2.41 33.73
CA LYS A 296 13.92 -3.27 34.86
C LYS A 296 13.89 -4.78 34.53
N THR A 297 14.49 -5.18 33.42
CA THR A 297 14.56 -6.56 32.95
C THR A 297 15.36 -7.46 33.91
N GLY A 298 14.87 -8.68 34.15
CA GLY A 298 15.62 -9.72 34.87
C GLY A 298 15.73 -9.52 36.36
N ARG A 299 14.90 -8.69 36.99
CA ARG A 299 14.91 -8.46 38.44
C ARG A 299 14.29 -9.66 39.19
N TRP A 300 14.83 -9.95 40.32
CA TRP A 300 14.32 -10.98 41.24
C TRP A 300 13.22 -10.43 42.13
N THR A 301 12.19 -11.23 42.32
CA THR A 301 11.10 -10.93 43.24
C THR A 301 11.19 -11.80 44.47
N VAL A 302 10.99 -11.17 45.61
CA VAL A 302 10.93 -11.86 46.92
C VAL A 302 9.48 -11.90 47.38
N LEU A 303 8.90 -13.10 47.47
CA LEU A 303 7.59 -13.33 48.02
C LEU A 303 7.71 -13.93 49.43
N LYS A 304 7.09 -13.27 50.41
CA LYS A 304 6.92 -13.80 51.78
C LYS A 304 5.54 -14.41 51.94
N GLY A 305 5.45 -15.60 52.49
CA GLY A 305 4.16 -16.25 52.77
C GLY A 305 4.19 -16.96 54.09
N LYS A 306 3.01 -17.10 54.72
CA LYS A 306 2.81 -17.81 55.98
C LYS A 306 2.64 -19.30 55.70
N ASN A 307 3.32 -20.18 56.49
CA ASN A 307 3.26 -21.64 56.36
C ASN A 307 3.69 -22.20 55.01
N ILE A 308 4.62 -21.58 54.34
CA ILE A 308 5.28 -22.15 53.14
C ILE A 308 6.20 -23.27 53.67
N ASP A 309 6.03 -24.46 53.11
CA ASP A 309 6.92 -25.60 53.38
C ASP A 309 8.35 -25.18 53.11
N ALA A 310 9.23 -25.33 54.07
CA ALA A 310 10.65 -25.00 53.97
C ALA A 310 11.33 -25.66 52.76
N SER A 311 10.82 -26.84 52.33
CA SER A 311 11.30 -27.57 51.14
C SER A 311 10.88 -26.86 49.84
N LYS A 312 9.93 -25.96 49.88
CA LYS A 312 9.47 -25.15 48.73
C LYS A 312 9.98 -23.71 48.76
N CYS A 313 10.73 -23.32 49.80
CA CYS A 313 11.45 -22.07 49.82
C CYS A 313 12.68 -22.19 48.90
N GLY A 314 12.70 -21.46 47.86
CA GLY A 314 13.79 -21.52 46.88
C GLY A 314 13.57 -20.60 45.70
N ILE A 315 14.56 -20.59 44.83
CA ILE A 315 14.57 -19.83 43.58
C ILE A 315 13.85 -20.67 42.52
N GLN A 316 12.71 -20.17 42.00
CA GLN A 316 12.12 -20.69 40.78
C GLN A 316 12.41 -19.75 39.62
N SER A 317 13.16 -20.26 38.62
CA SER A 317 13.34 -19.60 37.34
C SER A 317 12.15 -19.98 36.43
N PHE A 318 11.64 -19.01 35.72
CA PHE A 318 10.62 -19.24 34.68
C PHE A 318 11.31 -19.35 33.32
N ASP A 319 11.09 -20.47 32.65
CA ASP A 319 11.61 -20.68 31.31
C ASP A 319 10.68 -19.99 30.30
N THR A 320 11.17 -18.91 29.68
CA THR A 320 10.37 -18.06 28.75
C THR A 320 10.60 -18.46 27.29
N ASN A 321 10.99 -19.69 27.00
CA ASN A 321 11.33 -20.19 25.66
C ASN A 321 10.12 -20.24 24.70
N LYS A 322 9.50 -19.07 24.43
CA LYS A 322 8.47 -18.92 23.39
C LYS A 322 8.95 -18.13 22.16
N GLU A 323 10.20 -17.69 22.17
CA GLU A 323 10.72 -16.79 21.12
C GLU A 323 10.70 -17.43 19.71
N GLY A 324 11.01 -18.72 19.59
CA GLY A 324 11.05 -19.40 18.30
C GLY A 324 9.69 -19.52 17.60
N SER A 325 8.60 -19.63 18.35
CA SER A 325 7.24 -19.77 17.78
C SER A 325 6.72 -18.44 17.19
N PHE A 326 7.11 -17.31 17.78
CA PHE A 326 6.71 -15.98 17.28
C PHE A 326 7.48 -15.59 16.02
N LEU A 327 8.77 -15.92 15.93
CA LEU A 327 9.57 -15.68 14.72
C LEU A 327 9.01 -16.46 13.52
N GLN A 328 8.59 -17.71 13.73
CA GLN A 328 8.00 -18.52 12.67
C GLN A 328 6.62 -18.02 12.26
N LEU A 329 5.82 -17.53 13.21
CA LEU A 329 4.51 -16.94 12.96
C LEU A 329 4.64 -15.67 12.13
N ASP A 330 5.58 -14.81 12.48
CA ASP A 330 5.88 -13.55 11.79
C ASP A 330 6.32 -13.80 10.34
N LYS A 331 7.28 -14.72 10.16
CA LYS A 331 7.73 -15.12 8.83
C LYS A 331 6.63 -15.74 7.96
N ASN A 332 5.74 -16.53 8.56
CA ASN A 332 4.59 -17.08 7.86
C ASN A 332 3.57 -15.98 7.47
N ALA A 333 3.38 -14.98 8.32
CA ALA A 333 2.52 -13.82 8.01
C ALA A 333 3.11 -13.02 6.84
N GLU A 334 4.41 -12.70 6.90
CA GLU A 334 5.15 -12.04 5.83
C GLU A 334 4.96 -12.74 4.48
N ASN A 335 5.24 -14.04 4.40
CA ASN A 335 5.11 -14.82 3.16
C ASN A 335 3.67 -14.77 2.61
N LYS A 336 2.66 -14.95 3.46
CA LYS A 336 1.25 -14.89 3.03
C LYS A 336 0.84 -13.51 2.53
N ILE A 337 1.38 -12.44 3.10
CA ILE A 337 1.13 -11.08 2.63
C ILE A 337 1.77 -10.85 1.26
N ILE A 338 2.99 -11.33 1.06
CA ILE A 338 3.69 -11.27 -0.24
C ILE A 338 2.91 -12.04 -1.30
N ASP A 339 2.48 -13.27 -0.99
CA ASP A 339 1.70 -14.12 -1.88
C ASP A 339 0.36 -13.46 -2.25
N ALA A 340 -0.37 -12.92 -1.26
CA ALA A 340 -1.64 -12.24 -1.50
C ALA A 340 -1.49 -10.95 -2.33
N ASN A 341 -0.34 -10.29 -2.23
CA ASN A 341 0.02 -9.19 -3.11
C ASN A 341 0.38 -9.63 -4.53
N ASN A 342 0.50 -10.93 -4.81
CA ASN A 342 1.07 -11.43 -6.05
C ASN A 342 2.39 -10.70 -6.40
N TRP A 343 3.25 -10.47 -5.42
CA TRP A 343 4.50 -9.71 -5.56
C TRP A 343 5.70 -10.57 -5.21
N ASP A 344 6.89 -9.96 -5.16
CA ASP A 344 8.13 -10.64 -4.76
C ASP A 344 9.01 -9.69 -3.96
N SER A 345 9.58 -10.18 -2.88
CA SER A 345 10.42 -9.40 -1.97
C SER A 345 11.69 -8.87 -2.63
N ALA A 346 12.19 -9.53 -3.65
CA ALA A 346 13.34 -9.08 -4.41
C ALA A 346 13.13 -7.71 -5.10
N LEU A 347 11.87 -7.36 -5.42
CA LEU A 347 11.54 -6.10 -6.09
C LEU A 347 11.42 -4.89 -5.15
N TYR A 348 11.40 -5.10 -3.84
CA TYR A 348 11.46 -4.01 -2.86
C TYR A 348 12.70 -4.06 -1.96
N GLY A 349 13.72 -4.84 -2.36
CA GLY A 349 15.05 -4.83 -1.75
C GLY A 349 15.26 -5.82 -0.60
N GLN A 350 14.28 -6.66 -0.28
CA GLN A 350 14.50 -7.79 0.62
C GLN A 350 14.90 -9.01 -0.18
N HIS A 351 16.17 -9.40 -0.08
CA HIS A 351 16.66 -10.62 -0.68
C HIS A 351 17.30 -11.51 0.41
N GLU A 352 16.63 -12.60 0.77
CA GLU A 352 17.23 -13.56 1.67
C GLU A 352 18.48 -14.20 1.01
N SER A 353 19.62 -13.91 1.59
CA SER A 353 20.78 -14.79 1.73
C SER A 353 21.61 -15.27 0.53
N LYS A 354 21.39 -14.84 -0.68
CA LYS A 354 22.37 -15.16 -1.73
C LYS A 354 22.99 -13.87 -2.23
N GLY A 355 24.02 -13.41 -1.54
CA GLY A 355 24.71 -12.14 -1.79
C GLY A 355 24.54 -11.55 -3.20
N LEU A 356 24.70 -10.25 -3.35
CA LEU A 356 24.66 -9.48 -4.62
C LEU A 356 25.67 -9.98 -5.69
N GLY A 357 25.97 -11.31 -5.72
CA GLY A 357 26.69 -11.95 -6.80
C GLY A 357 25.86 -12.09 -8.07
N ASN A 358 26.47 -12.39 -9.18
CA ASN A 358 25.86 -12.51 -10.52
C ASN A 358 24.52 -13.28 -10.56
N GLY A 359 24.27 -14.24 -9.63
CA GLY A 359 23.00 -14.95 -9.53
C GLY A 359 21.84 -14.12 -9.00
N GLY A 360 22.08 -13.11 -8.15
CA GLY A 360 21.05 -12.28 -7.56
C GLY A 360 20.42 -11.33 -8.58
N PHE A 361 21.22 -10.69 -9.41
CA PHE A 361 20.70 -9.78 -10.44
C PHE A 361 19.92 -10.50 -11.55
N SER A 362 20.35 -11.68 -11.97
CA SER A 362 19.61 -12.51 -12.92
C SER A 362 18.25 -12.92 -12.38
N TYR A 363 18.18 -13.26 -11.09
CA TYR A 363 16.91 -13.59 -10.42
C TYR A 363 15.98 -12.37 -10.37
N ILE A 364 16.46 -11.19 -9.91
CA ILE A 364 15.66 -9.96 -9.85
C ILE A 364 15.12 -9.59 -11.23
N SER A 365 15.96 -9.68 -12.27
CA SER A 365 15.54 -9.39 -13.64
C SER A 365 14.49 -10.38 -14.15
N ALA A 366 14.64 -11.68 -13.87
CA ALA A 366 13.66 -12.69 -14.26
C ALA A 366 12.31 -12.50 -13.53
N VAL A 367 12.35 -12.24 -12.22
CA VAL A 367 11.15 -11.93 -11.43
C VAL A 367 10.47 -10.67 -11.96
N TYR A 368 11.25 -9.62 -12.25
CA TYR A 368 10.72 -8.39 -12.80
C TYR A 368 9.98 -8.62 -14.12
N GLU A 369 10.57 -9.35 -15.08
CA GLU A 369 9.89 -9.62 -16.36
C GLU A 369 8.59 -10.43 -16.17
N ILE A 370 8.56 -11.40 -15.25
CA ILE A 370 7.32 -12.13 -14.92
C ILE A 370 6.28 -11.16 -14.33
N LYS A 371 6.65 -10.37 -13.30
CA LYS A 371 5.72 -9.45 -12.62
C LYS A 371 5.29 -8.30 -13.53
N LYS A 372 6.13 -7.88 -14.47
CA LYS A 372 5.77 -6.90 -15.49
C LYS A 372 4.59 -7.38 -16.34
N GLU A 373 4.64 -8.62 -16.83
CA GLU A 373 3.56 -9.15 -17.67
C GLU A 373 2.32 -9.52 -16.88
N THR A 374 2.48 -10.05 -15.65
CA THR A 374 1.36 -10.61 -14.88
C THR A 374 0.70 -9.61 -13.92
N VAL A 375 1.39 -8.53 -13.52
CA VAL A 375 0.89 -7.58 -12.52
C VAL A 375 0.92 -6.15 -13.06
N ILE A 376 2.09 -5.66 -13.51
CA ILE A 376 2.27 -4.25 -13.86
C ILE A 376 1.43 -3.87 -15.08
N LYS A 377 1.56 -4.58 -16.19
CA LYS A 377 0.80 -4.30 -17.42
C LYS A 377 -0.73 -4.40 -17.23
N PRO A 378 -1.27 -5.42 -16.54
CA PRO A 378 -2.68 -5.42 -16.18
C PRO A 378 -3.12 -4.21 -15.39
N LEU A 379 -2.36 -3.78 -14.36
CA LEU A 379 -2.68 -2.57 -13.59
C LEU A 379 -2.64 -1.31 -14.46
N GLN A 380 -1.63 -1.18 -15.34
CA GLN A 380 -1.54 -0.06 -16.30
C GLN A 380 -2.73 -0.04 -17.25
N ARG A 381 -3.15 -1.21 -17.77
CA ARG A 381 -4.33 -1.33 -18.64
C ARG A 381 -5.59 -0.88 -17.93
N HIS A 382 -5.86 -1.37 -16.71
CA HIS A 382 -7.03 -0.98 -15.94
C HIS A 382 -7.07 0.52 -15.64
N ILE A 383 -5.93 1.12 -15.22
CA ILE A 383 -5.88 2.57 -15.00
C ILE A 383 -6.11 3.35 -16.30
N LYS A 384 -5.63 2.84 -17.43
CA LYS A 384 -5.88 3.45 -18.74
C LYS A 384 -7.37 3.40 -19.11
N GLU A 385 -7.99 2.24 -18.96
CA GLU A 385 -9.40 2.01 -19.31
C GLU A 385 -10.35 2.74 -18.36
N ASP A 386 -10.19 2.56 -17.05
CA ASP A 386 -11.14 3.05 -16.04
C ASP A 386 -11.00 4.55 -15.75
N PHE A 387 -9.82 5.13 -16.02
CA PHE A 387 -9.56 6.52 -15.64
C PHE A 387 -9.05 7.40 -16.78
N ILE A 388 -7.96 7.01 -17.45
CA ILE A 388 -7.29 7.93 -18.38
C ILE A 388 -8.12 8.15 -19.63
N THR A 389 -8.70 7.08 -20.19
CA THR A 389 -9.52 7.16 -21.40
C THR A 389 -10.76 8.03 -21.19
N PRO A 390 -11.60 7.81 -20.13
CA PRO A 390 -12.72 8.71 -19.84
C PRO A 390 -12.29 10.16 -19.59
N LEU A 391 -11.20 10.35 -18.86
CA LEU A 391 -10.66 11.67 -18.58
C LEU A 391 -10.27 12.42 -19.86
N PHE A 392 -9.54 11.76 -20.77
CA PHE A 392 -9.09 12.38 -22.02
C PHE A 392 -10.26 12.73 -22.92
N TYR A 393 -11.29 11.89 -22.96
CA TYR A 393 -12.50 12.18 -23.71
C TYR A 393 -13.15 13.49 -23.24
N LEU A 394 -13.39 13.63 -21.92
CA LEU A 394 -13.97 14.85 -21.33
C LEU A 394 -13.05 16.07 -21.45
N TYR A 395 -11.75 15.86 -21.38
CA TYR A 395 -10.76 16.94 -21.55
C TYR A 395 -10.75 17.46 -22.97
N ASP A 396 -10.72 16.58 -23.97
CA ASP A 396 -10.71 16.92 -25.40
C ASP A 396 -11.97 17.67 -25.80
N GLU A 397 -13.13 17.21 -25.32
CA GLU A 397 -14.41 17.85 -25.57
C GLU A 397 -14.41 19.31 -25.11
N HIS A 398 -13.89 19.58 -23.91
CA HIS A 398 -13.87 20.93 -23.34
C HIS A 398 -12.74 21.81 -23.91
N MET A 399 -11.52 21.27 -23.98
CA MET A 399 -10.32 22.03 -24.34
C MET A 399 -10.09 22.09 -25.85
N GLY A 400 -10.66 21.15 -26.63
CA GLY A 400 -10.47 21.03 -28.07
C GLY A 400 -9.15 20.37 -28.46
N THR A 401 -8.57 19.57 -27.57
CA THR A 401 -7.37 18.75 -27.80
C THR A 401 -7.74 17.41 -28.44
N LYS A 402 -6.76 16.54 -28.64
CA LYS A 402 -6.93 15.20 -29.22
C LYS A 402 -6.16 14.14 -28.45
N PHE A 403 -6.15 14.23 -27.13
CA PHE A 403 -5.44 13.26 -26.28
C PHE A 403 -6.02 11.86 -26.38
N SER A 404 -7.34 11.74 -26.54
CA SER A 404 -8.03 10.47 -26.71
C SER A 404 -7.66 9.72 -28.00
N GLU A 405 -7.16 10.43 -29.04
CA GLU A 405 -6.69 9.81 -30.29
C GLU A 405 -5.22 9.34 -30.22
N GLY A 406 -4.47 9.77 -29.21
CA GLY A 406 -3.07 9.44 -29.01
C GLY A 406 -2.85 8.09 -28.33
N ASN A 407 -1.62 7.59 -28.41
CA ASN A 407 -1.21 6.39 -27.67
C ASN A 407 -0.50 6.78 -26.38
N LEU A 408 -1.16 6.56 -25.24
CA LEU A 408 -0.53 6.77 -23.93
C LEU A 408 0.33 5.57 -23.57
N GLU A 409 1.58 5.84 -23.21
CA GLU A 409 2.56 4.85 -22.78
C GLU A 409 3.09 5.16 -21.39
N PHE A 410 3.26 4.11 -20.57
CA PHE A 410 4.00 4.18 -19.32
C PHE A 410 5.47 3.94 -19.57
N ILE A 411 6.33 4.85 -19.11
CA ILE A 411 7.78 4.75 -19.26
C ILE A 411 8.29 3.78 -18.20
N GLU A 412 8.84 2.67 -18.65
CA GLU A 412 9.22 1.54 -17.81
C GLU A 412 10.32 1.91 -16.79
N LEU A 413 10.11 1.56 -15.52
CA LEU A 413 11.12 1.56 -14.48
C LEU A 413 11.72 0.14 -14.39
N LYS A 414 12.98 0.00 -14.79
CA LYS A 414 13.68 -1.29 -14.70
C LYS A 414 14.48 -1.36 -13.41
N PRO A 415 14.55 -2.54 -12.75
CA PRO A 415 15.49 -2.73 -11.67
C PRO A 415 16.93 -2.52 -12.17
N ALA A 416 17.80 -2.03 -11.29
CA ALA A 416 19.21 -1.85 -11.65
C ALA A 416 19.77 -3.18 -12.18
N ASN A 417 20.18 -3.18 -13.43
CA ASN A 417 20.93 -4.29 -13.96
C ASN A 417 22.32 -4.21 -13.33
N GLY A 418 22.55 -5.05 -12.31
CA GLY A 418 23.92 -5.45 -12.05
C GLY A 418 24.42 -6.00 -13.36
N SER A 419 25.52 -5.45 -13.87
CA SER A 419 26.07 -5.86 -15.12
C SER A 419 25.93 -7.37 -15.28
N SER A 420 24.91 -7.81 -16.02
CA SER A 420 24.94 -9.16 -16.55
C SER A 420 26.28 -9.24 -17.25
N ASN A 421 27.12 -10.17 -16.85
CA ASN A 421 28.30 -10.58 -17.61
C ASN A 421 27.86 -11.27 -18.92
N ILE A 422 26.86 -10.73 -19.59
CA ILE A 422 26.78 -10.86 -21.03
C ILE A 422 27.90 -9.93 -21.49
N ASP A 423 29.02 -10.54 -21.74
CA ASP A 423 30.10 -9.84 -22.40
C ASP A 423 29.53 -9.25 -23.69
N VAL A 424 29.16 -7.97 -23.61
CA VAL A 424 28.52 -7.25 -24.73
C VAL A 424 29.34 -7.45 -25.99
N ASN A 425 30.65 -7.64 -25.80
CA ASN A 425 31.57 -7.93 -26.88
C ASN A 425 31.34 -9.31 -27.56
N LYS A 426 30.71 -10.26 -26.84
CA LYS A 426 30.36 -11.57 -27.41
C LYS A 426 29.05 -11.62 -28.17
N VAL A 427 28.18 -10.59 -28.00
CA VAL A 427 26.87 -10.53 -28.65
C VAL A 427 26.68 -9.34 -29.57
N THR A 428 27.61 -8.38 -29.55
CA THR A 428 27.55 -7.19 -30.43
C THR A 428 28.50 -7.37 -31.62
N LYS A 429 27.99 -7.24 -32.82
CA LYS A 429 28.82 -7.21 -34.05
C LYS A 429 29.67 -5.93 -34.09
N VAL A 430 30.80 -6.00 -34.70
CA VAL A 430 31.73 -4.85 -34.83
C VAL A 430 31.08 -3.68 -35.54
N SER A 431 30.30 -3.94 -36.58
CA SER A 431 29.54 -2.91 -37.30
C SER A 431 28.55 -2.17 -36.42
N GLU A 432 27.84 -2.89 -35.53
CA GLU A 432 26.89 -2.30 -34.57
C GLU A 432 27.60 -1.50 -33.47
N ALA A 433 28.71 -2.03 -32.94
CA ALA A 433 29.51 -1.35 -31.93
C ALA A 433 30.08 -0.01 -32.47
N ARG A 434 30.60 -0.01 -33.68
CA ARG A 434 31.12 1.21 -34.33
C ARG A 434 30.03 2.26 -34.53
N LYS A 435 28.84 1.84 -34.99
CA LYS A 435 27.68 2.74 -35.16
C LYS A 435 27.26 3.37 -33.84
N LYS A 436 27.21 2.60 -32.75
CA LYS A 436 26.88 3.11 -31.41
C LYS A 436 27.92 4.08 -30.86
N LEU A 437 29.18 3.88 -31.18
CA LEU A 437 30.28 4.72 -30.72
C LEU A 437 30.56 5.92 -31.64
N GLY A 438 29.78 6.10 -32.72
CA GLY A 438 29.93 7.23 -33.64
C GLY A 438 31.15 7.14 -34.58
N TYR A 439 31.72 5.94 -34.73
CA TYR A 439 32.81 5.72 -35.72
C TYR A 439 32.24 5.48 -37.11
N GLU A 440 33.03 5.85 -38.14
CA GLU A 440 32.71 5.57 -39.54
C GLU A 440 32.51 4.06 -39.77
N ALA A 441 31.56 3.74 -40.67
CA ALA A 441 31.31 2.36 -41.07
C ALA A 441 32.57 1.78 -41.73
N LEU A 442 32.84 0.49 -41.52
CA LEU A 442 33.84 -0.21 -42.30
C LEU A 442 33.32 -0.46 -43.70
N ASP A 443 34.23 -0.65 -44.68
CA ASP A 443 33.84 -1.03 -46.04
C ASP A 443 32.97 -2.29 -46.03
N GLU A 444 31.97 -2.35 -46.91
CA GLU A 444 31.02 -3.49 -46.96
C GLU A 444 31.73 -4.85 -47.17
N SER A 445 32.92 -4.84 -47.77
CA SER A 445 33.76 -6.02 -48.00
C SER A 445 34.63 -6.42 -46.81
N ASP A 446 34.60 -5.66 -45.70
CA ASP A 446 35.43 -5.94 -44.55
C ASP A 446 34.82 -7.11 -43.71
N ASP A 447 35.53 -8.22 -43.66
CA ASP A 447 35.12 -9.45 -42.97
C ASP A 447 34.90 -9.28 -41.44
N ARG A 448 35.30 -8.14 -40.88
CA ARG A 448 35.08 -7.77 -39.47
C ARG A 448 33.65 -7.30 -39.19
N ASN A 449 32.90 -6.88 -40.21
CA ASN A 449 31.55 -6.35 -40.05
C ASN A 449 30.61 -7.34 -39.35
N ASP A 450 30.75 -8.63 -39.68
CA ASP A 450 29.89 -9.71 -39.15
C ASP A 450 30.48 -10.46 -37.95
N LYS A 451 31.71 -10.14 -37.53
CA LYS A 451 32.36 -10.76 -36.37
C LYS A 451 31.89 -10.08 -35.07
N PHE A 452 31.82 -10.85 -34.02
CA PHE A 452 31.61 -10.30 -32.68
C PHE A 452 32.86 -9.56 -32.19
N VAL A 453 32.67 -8.49 -31.39
CA VAL A 453 33.78 -7.66 -30.88
C VAL A 453 34.81 -8.50 -30.12
N SER A 454 34.37 -9.52 -29.39
CA SER A 454 35.21 -10.47 -28.63
C SER A 454 36.15 -11.30 -29.53
N GLU A 455 35.75 -11.61 -30.76
CA GLU A 455 36.56 -12.43 -31.67
C GLU A 455 37.77 -11.69 -32.24
N ILE A 456 37.72 -10.35 -32.26
CA ILE A 456 38.84 -9.51 -32.74
C ILE A 456 39.92 -9.37 -31.63
N GLY A 457 39.51 -9.35 -30.34
CA GLY A 457 40.44 -9.25 -29.21
C GLY A 457 41.32 -10.49 -29.01
N ILE A 458 40.78 -11.68 -29.23
CA ILE A 458 41.49 -12.96 -29.00
C ILE A 458 42.64 -13.19 -30.00
N LYS A 459 42.57 -12.66 -31.21
CA LYS A 459 43.63 -12.80 -32.24
C LYS A 459 44.92 -12.02 -31.94
N ASN A 460 44.86 -11.00 -31.07
CA ASN A 460 46.06 -10.23 -30.72
C ASN A 460 46.90 -10.84 -29.59
N GLU A 461 46.34 -11.71 -28.77
CA GLU A 461 47.10 -12.40 -27.71
C GLU A 461 47.80 -13.69 -28.18
N SER A 462 47.24 -14.36 -29.20
CA SER A 462 47.88 -15.55 -29.76
C SER A 462 49.08 -15.31 -30.65
N LYS A 463 49.32 -14.05 -31.09
CA LYS A 463 50.52 -13.68 -31.91
C LYS A 463 51.71 -13.22 -31.08
N LYS A 464 51.58 -13.06 -29.74
CA LYS A 464 52.69 -12.65 -28.87
C LYS A 464 53.46 -13.79 -28.22
N SER A 465 53.05 -15.06 -28.39
CA SER A 465 53.69 -16.22 -27.75
C SER A 465 54.61 -17.03 -28.66
N ASP A 466 54.73 -16.70 -29.96
CA ASP A 466 55.57 -17.50 -30.92
C ASP A 466 56.84 -16.82 -31.39
N ASN A 467 57.32 -15.76 -30.76
CA ASN A 467 58.55 -15.08 -31.13
C ASN A 467 59.54 -14.83 -29.98
N ASP A 468 59.67 -15.78 -29.02
CA ASP A 468 60.80 -15.83 -28.09
C ASP A 468 61.16 -17.28 -27.83
N VAL A 469 61.96 -17.86 -28.73
CA VAL A 469 62.93 -18.92 -28.47
C VAL A 469 64.21 -18.60 -29.25
#